data_59e4cfb8e049325777bd25af4e7d00f5
#
_entry.id   59e4cfb8e049325777bd25af4e7d00f5
#
_cell.length_a   1.000
_cell.length_b   1.000
_cell.length_c   1.000
_cell.angle_alpha   90.00
_cell.angle_beta   90.00
_cell.angle_gamma   90.00
#
_symmetry.space_group_name_H-M   'P 1'
#
loop_
_entity.id
_entity.type
_entity.pdbx_description
1 polymer ?
#
loop_
_entity_poly.entity_id
_entity_poly.type
_entity_poly.pdbx_seq_one_letter_code
_entity_poly.pdbx_strand_id
1 'polypeptide(L)'
;MKAHQKKNKNERRLVRHSLIAQRGGEAANAEQVLKPKNMELSGWGRYPRELVTVVCPESISQAVPLHAGRMIARGQGRSYGDAAMLEDGIVMLTERLNRLSSFDEQSGVLKAEAGTTLGQVINDFLPQGWFPAVVPGTKFVSLGGCVAADIHGKNHHRDGAFGAHVKEIEVVLADRSRRRCSPQKDAELFWATIGGMGLTGIVTEVSFQLIPVETSYLVVQHHQAKDLDASFEVLSDKAWDDHYTVAWIDCLAKGSSLGRGVLMRGHHSKPGDLANNLRGRPYSKSGRQRNLGFDFPSWTLNSLGMKAFNELYYRLQGRRQQPFIAGYESFFFPLDSIGNWNRIYGKRGFVQYQCVLPAAEAYKGMQALLEALAAAGRSSFLSVLKRFGPAGEGLLSFPIEGYTLTLDLPVSDPELFPFLDRLDAIVLSYGGRVYLAKDARLSAETFRAMYPRLEEWLRIKAKVDPENRFASDLARRLGIAVGKQ
;
A
#
# COMPACT_ATOMS: atom_id res chain seq x y z
N MET A 1 5.69 -41.92 -14.51
CA MET A 1 5.39 -40.69 -13.73
C MET A 1 6.63 -40.04 -13.11
N LYS A 2 7.53 -40.75 -12.40
CA LYS A 2 8.71 -40.14 -11.74
C LYS A 2 9.74 -39.50 -12.71
N ALA A 3 9.95 -40.05 -13.92
CA ALA A 3 10.89 -39.52 -14.92
C ALA A 3 10.41 -38.21 -15.57
N HIS A 4 9.10 -38.06 -15.78
CA HIS A 4 8.50 -36.83 -16.35
C HIS A 4 8.52 -35.67 -15.36
N GLN A 5 8.37 -35.96 -14.06
CA GLN A 5 8.50 -34.94 -13.00
C GLN A 5 9.95 -34.44 -12.83
N LYS A 6 10.94 -35.34 -13.01
CA LYS A 6 12.38 -34.96 -12.92
C LYS A 6 12.83 -34.10 -14.10
N LYS A 7 12.34 -34.37 -15.32
CA LYS A 7 12.65 -33.58 -16.52
C LYS A 7 12.03 -32.17 -16.44
N ASN A 8 10.78 -32.06 -15.98
CA ASN A 8 10.10 -30.80 -15.76
C ASN A 8 10.75 -29.95 -14.64
N LYS A 9 11.34 -30.60 -13.61
CA LYS A 9 12.08 -29.90 -12.54
C LYS A 9 13.41 -29.32 -13.04
N ASN A 10 14.13 -30.04 -13.91
CA ASN A 10 15.40 -29.57 -14.46
C ASN A 10 15.22 -28.48 -15.52
N GLU A 11 14.19 -28.54 -16.35
CA GLU A 11 13.85 -27.47 -17.30
C GLU A 11 13.40 -26.19 -16.57
N ARG A 12 12.63 -26.32 -15.49
CA ARG A 12 12.27 -25.21 -14.63
C ARG A 12 13.47 -24.58 -13.91
N ARG A 13 14.48 -25.38 -13.52
CA ARG A 13 15.71 -24.93 -12.87
C ARG A 13 16.63 -24.17 -13.84
N LEU A 14 16.71 -24.58 -15.11
CA LEU A 14 17.47 -23.92 -16.18
C LEU A 14 16.83 -22.59 -16.59
N VAL A 15 15.50 -22.51 -16.68
CA VAL A 15 14.76 -21.27 -16.95
C VAL A 15 14.92 -20.27 -15.77
N ARG A 16 15.08 -20.75 -14.54
CA ARG A 16 15.31 -19.90 -13.34
C ARG A 16 16.69 -19.23 -13.33
N HIS A 17 17.75 -19.98 -13.63
CA HIS A 17 19.09 -19.39 -13.74
C HIS A 17 19.17 -18.37 -14.88
N SER A 18 18.40 -18.56 -15.97
CA SER A 18 18.35 -17.61 -17.07
C SER A 18 17.56 -16.34 -16.74
N LEU A 19 16.48 -16.42 -15.97
CA LEU A 19 15.69 -15.24 -15.56
C LEU A 19 16.45 -14.33 -14.58
N ILE A 20 17.18 -14.91 -13.63
CA ILE A 20 18.03 -14.15 -12.70
C ILE A 20 19.28 -13.62 -13.44
N ALA A 21 19.89 -14.42 -14.32
CA ALA A 21 21.08 -14.02 -15.07
C ALA A 21 20.79 -13.01 -16.19
N GLN A 22 19.64 -13.10 -16.88
CA GLN A 22 19.29 -12.17 -17.97
C GLN A 22 18.95 -10.76 -17.49
N ARG A 23 18.55 -10.60 -16.21
CA ARG A 23 18.31 -9.27 -15.61
C ARG A 23 19.50 -8.74 -14.80
N GLY A 24 20.57 -9.55 -14.61
CA GLY A 24 21.80 -9.21 -13.89
C GLY A 24 22.96 -8.70 -14.76
N GLY A 25 22.70 -8.41 -16.04
CA GLY A 25 23.74 -7.97 -16.99
C GLY A 25 24.24 -6.57 -16.75
N GLU A 26 25.58 -6.45 -16.74
CA GLU A 26 26.45 -5.27 -16.79
C GLU A 26 26.36 -4.30 -15.60
N ALA A 27 27.39 -4.31 -14.78
CA ALA A 27 27.71 -3.24 -13.85
C ALA A 27 27.92 -1.95 -14.67
N ALA A 28 26.89 -1.08 -14.69
CA ALA A 28 27.03 0.26 -15.22
C ALA A 28 28.20 0.94 -14.49
N ASN A 29 29.12 1.55 -15.22
CA ASN A 29 30.26 2.29 -14.67
C ASN A 29 29.78 3.24 -13.58
N ALA A 30 30.36 3.13 -12.39
CA ALA A 30 30.00 3.89 -11.18
C ALA A 30 30.21 5.42 -11.33
N GLU A 31 30.80 5.87 -12.41
CA GLU A 31 31.16 7.27 -12.70
C GLU A 31 30.12 8.06 -13.51
N GLN A 32 29.01 7.42 -13.92
CA GLN A 32 27.99 8.18 -14.67
C GLN A 32 27.25 9.12 -13.72
N VAL A 33 27.57 10.40 -13.80
CA VAL A 33 26.92 11.47 -13.00
C VAL A 33 25.43 11.50 -13.34
N LEU A 34 24.59 11.32 -12.33
CA LEU A 34 23.14 11.45 -12.47
C LEU A 34 22.80 12.87 -12.96
N LYS A 35 22.10 12.97 -14.09
CA LYS A 35 21.66 14.27 -14.64
C LYS A 35 20.31 14.66 -14.07
N PRO A 36 20.22 15.76 -13.27
CA PRO A 36 18.95 16.25 -12.78
C PRO A 36 18.05 16.73 -13.93
N LYS A 37 16.72 16.55 -13.75
CA LYS A 37 15.68 17.05 -14.66
C LYS A 37 14.55 17.64 -13.85
N ASN A 38 13.91 18.68 -14.33
CA ASN A 38 12.67 19.18 -13.74
C ASN A 38 11.47 18.41 -14.29
N MET A 39 10.59 18.01 -13.39
CA MET A 39 9.39 17.24 -13.73
C MET A 39 8.24 17.63 -12.81
N GLU A 40 7.04 17.78 -13.36
CA GLU A 40 5.83 17.88 -12.55
C GLU A 40 5.51 16.49 -11.97
N LEU A 41 5.47 16.39 -10.65
CA LEU A 41 5.09 15.19 -9.93
C LEU A 41 3.84 15.42 -9.08
N SER A 42 3.18 14.32 -8.78
CA SER A 42 2.12 14.24 -7.77
C SER A 42 2.12 12.86 -7.15
N GLY A 43 1.47 12.69 -6.01
CA GLY A 43 1.06 11.36 -5.52
C GLY A 43 -0.02 10.75 -6.43
N TRP A 44 -0.49 9.54 -6.10
CA TRP A 44 -1.52 8.86 -6.88
C TRP A 44 -2.86 9.61 -6.89
N GLY A 45 -3.14 10.37 -5.83
CA GLY A 45 -4.31 11.25 -5.72
C GLY A 45 -4.30 12.45 -6.68
N ARG A 46 -3.15 12.72 -7.34
CA ARG A 46 -2.94 13.88 -8.22
C ARG A 46 -3.07 15.23 -7.49
N TYR A 47 -2.91 15.23 -6.17
CA TYR A 47 -2.91 16.38 -5.27
C TYR A 47 -1.97 16.12 -4.07
N PRO A 48 -1.07 17.09 -3.73
CA PRO A 48 -0.71 18.24 -4.51
C PRO A 48 0.06 17.88 -5.80
N ARG A 49 0.38 18.89 -6.63
CA ARG A 49 1.24 18.78 -7.81
C ARG A 49 2.34 19.80 -7.69
N GLU A 50 3.58 19.37 -7.87
CA GLU A 50 4.75 20.21 -7.70
C GLU A 50 5.75 19.99 -8.83
N LEU A 51 6.42 21.09 -9.24
CA LEU A 51 7.56 21.00 -10.14
C LEU A 51 8.82 20.73 -9.31
N VAL A 52 9.38 19.55 -9.46
CA VAL A 52 10.51 19.08 -8.64
C VAL A 52 11.70 18.70 -9.51
N THR A 53 12.90 18.74 -8.92
CA THR A 53 14.11 18.21 -9.56
C THR A 53 14.20 16.70 -9.32
N VAL A 54 14.29 15.91 -10.38
CA VAL A 54 14.39 14.45 -10.29
C VAL A 54 15.73 13.93 -10.77
N VAL A 55 16.18 12.83 -10.17
CA VAL A 55 17.29 12.00 -10.65
C VAL A 55 16.83 10.54 -10.71
N CYS A 56 17.38 9.76 -11.63
CA CYS A 56 16.97 8.36 -11.82
C CYS A 56 18.21 7.46 -11.88
N PRO A 57 18.62 6.82 -10.76
CA PRO A 57 19.72 5.89 -10.75
C PRO A 57 19.38 4.60 -11.53
N GLU A 58 20.35 4.07 -12.27
CA GLU A 58 20.24 2.81 -13.02
C GLU A 58 20.87 1.62 -12.27
N SER A 59 21.59 1.91 -11.20
CA SER A 59 22.23 0.90 -10.35
C SER A 59 22.23 1.33 -8.88
N ILE A 60 22.35 0.34 -7.98
CA ILE A 60 22.46 0.60 -6.54
C ILE A 60 23.66 1.49 -6.22
N SER A 61 24.77 1.38 -6.95
CA SER A 61 25.96 2.21 -6.74
C SER A 61 25.71 3.71 -6.94
N GLN A 62 24.76 4.06 -7.82
CA GLN A 62 24.31 5.44 -8.08
C GLN A 62 23.24 5.93 -7.08
N ALA A 63 22.61 5.01 -6.33
CA ALA A 63 21.58 5.34 -5.35
C ALA A 63 22.22 5.83 -4.04
N VAL A 64 22.88 7.00 -4.09
CA VAL A 64 23.53 7.64 -2.95
C VAL A 64 23.07 9.08 -2.81
N PRO A 65 23.08 9.66 -1.60
CA PRO A 65 22.79 11.07 -1.40
C PRO A 65 23.73 11.96 -2.22
N LEU A 66 23.15 12.88 -2.99
CA LEU A 66 23.93 13.85 -3.74
C LEU A 66 24.58 14.88 -2.80
N HIS A 67 25.67 15.52 -3.23
CA HIS A 67 26.48 16.39 -2.36
C HIS A 67 25.74 17.59 -1.79
N ALA A 68 24.75 18.13 -2.52
CA ALA A 68 24.02 19.31 -2.11
C ALA A 68 22.53 19.02 -1.94
N GLY A 69 21.94 19.58 -0.86
CA GLY A 69 20.50 19.68 -0.68
C GLY A 69 19.82 18.49 0.00
N ARG A 70 18.53 18.66 0.18
CA ARG A 70 17.61 17.65 0.72
C ARG A 70 17.12 16.74 -0.39
N MET A 71 16.75 15.53 -0.03
CA MET A 71 16.25 14.56 -0.98
C MET A 71 15.26 13.57 -0.38
N ILE A 72 14.48 12.95 -1.26
CA ILE A 72 13.61 11.81 -0.93
C ILE A 72 13.68 10.74 -2.03
N ALA A 73 13.67 9.48 -1.64
CA ALA A 73 13.50 8.38 -2.58
C ALA A 73 12.02 8.21 -2.94
N ARG A 74 11.73 7.99 -4.23
CA ARG A 74 10.39 7.75 -4.75
C ARG A 74 10.38 6.49 -5.61
N GLY A 75 9.53 5.52 -5.23
CA GLY A 75 9.23 4.35 -6.06
C GLY A 75 8.18 4.69 -7.12
N GLN A 76 7.13 3.90 -7.21
CA GLN A 76 6.08 4.01 -8.25
C GLN A 76 5.06 5.16 -8.03
N GLY A 77 5.29 6.06 -7.07
CA GLY A 77 4.40 7.18 -6.78
C GLY A 77 2.98 6.77 -6.39
N ARG A 78 2.82 5.67 -5.65
CA ARG A 78 1.52 5.13 -5.24
C ARG A 78 1.04 5.63 -3.89
N SER A 79 1.83 6.38 -3.13
CA SER A 79 1.33 7.24 -2.05
C SER A 79 0.41 8.31 -2.63
N TYR A 80 -0.62 8.74 -1.87
CA TYR A 80 -1.68 9.57 -2.43
C TYR A 80 -1.38 11.07 -2.35
N GLY A 81 -0.64 11.51 -1.31
CA GLY A 81 -0.26 12.91 -1.09
C GLY A 81 1.22 13.19 -1.37
N ASP A 82 1.81 13.94 -0.48
CA ASP A 82 3.13 14.57 -0.59
C ASP A 82 4.30 13.77 0.02
N ALA A 83 4.07 12.52 0.41
CA ALA A 83 5.05 11.68 1.12
C ALA A 83 6.36 11.41 0.36
N ALA A 84 6.31 11.36 -0.97
CA ALA A 84 7.47 11.11 -1.84
C ALA A 84 7.65 12.23 -2.86
N MET A 85 7.51 13.48 -2.39
CA MET A 85 7.69 14.73 -3.12
C MET A 85 8.53 15.68 -2.28
N LEU A 86 9.26 16.57 -2.93
CA LEU A 86 10.08 17.58 -2.28
C LEU A 86 10.29 18.76 -3.23
N GLU A 87 9.58 19.87 -3.01
CA GLU A 87 9.57 21.05 -3.89
C GLU A 87 10.98 21.67 -4.01
N ASP A 88 11.64 21.94 -2.88
CA ASP A 88 12.98 22.55 -2.84
C ASP A 88 14.09 21.53 -2.65
N GLY A 89 14.03 20.40 -3.37
CA GLY A 89 15.01 19.35 -3.21
C GLY A 89 15.04 18.37 -4.37
N ILE A 90 15.63 17.23 -4.14
CA ILE A 90 15.81 16.20 -5.15
C ILE A 90 14.93 15.00 -4.85
N VAL A 91 14.13 14.60 -5.83
CA VAL A 91 13.38 13.35 -5.79
C VAL A 91 14.15 12.29 -6.58
N MET A 92 14.61 11.25 -5.89
CA MET A 92 15.30 10.13 -6.51
C MET A 92 14.29 9.06 -6.94
N LEU A 93 14.10 8.91 -8.25
CA LEU A 93 13.22 7.90 -8.83
C LEU A 93 13.92 6.52 -8.83
N THR A 94 13.46 5.60 -7.99
CA THR A 94 14.10 4.27 -7.83
C THR A 94 13.53 3.20 -8.76
N GLU A 95 12.72 3.56 -9.75
CA GLU A 95 11.99 2.64 -10.63
C GLU A 95 12.91 1.69 -11.42
N ARG A 96 14.14 2.14 -11.74
CA ARG A 96 15.13 1.34 -12.49
C ARG A 96 15.94 0.40 -11.62
N LEU A 97 15.88 0.54 -10.29
CA LEU A 97 16.47 -0.40 -9.34
C LEU A 97 15.50 -1.58 -9.15
N ASN A 98 15.36 -2.43 -10.14
CA ASN A 98 14.31 -3.45 -10.21
C ASN A 98 14.81 -4.87 -10.51
N ARG A 99 16.06 -5.15 -10.17
CA ARG A 99 16.66 -6.46 -10.37
C ARG A 99 16.29 -7.42 -9.24
N LEU A 100 16.06 -8.68 -9.62
CA LEU A 100 15.91 -9.78 -8.67
C LEU A 100 17.30 -10.33 -8.34
N SER A 101 17.69 -10.33 -7.05
CA SER A 101 19.03 -10.73 -6.62
C SER A 101 19.13 -12.23 -6.35
N SER A 102 18.24 -12.79 -5.53
CA SER A 102 18.21 -14.23 -5.21
C SER A 102 16.85 -14.66 -4.72
N PHE A 103 16.57 -15.96 -4.84
CA PHE A 103 15.39 -16.61 -4.28
C PHE A 103 15.77 -17.96 -3.69
N ASP A 104 15.46 -18.15 -2.42
CA ASP A 104 15.61 -19.42 -1.73
C ASP A 104 14.26 -20.18 -1.73
N GLU A 105 14.21 -21.28 -2.48
CA GLU A 105 13.01 -22.11 -2.58
C GLU A 105 12.65 -22.87 -1.32
N GLN A 106 13.61 -23.09 -0.42
CA GLN A 106 13.34 -23.83 0.81
C GLN A 106 12.64 -22.96 1.83
N SER A 107 13.12 -21.72 1.98
CA SER A 107 12.56 -20.75 2.92
C SER A 107 11.49 -19.85 2.29
N GLY A 108 11.43 -19.73 0.95
CA GLY A 108 10.56 -18.79 0.25
C GLY A 108 11.02 -17.33 0.36
N VAL A 109 12.28 -17.08 0.75
CA VAL A 109 12.83 -15.73 0.88
C VAL A 109 13.30 -15.22 -0.47
N LEU A 110 12.74 -14.09 -0.91
CA LEU A 110 13.15 -13.35 -2.10
C LEU A 110 13.96 -12.12 -1.69
N LYS A 111 15.12 -11.94 -2.32
CA LYS A 111 15.91 -10.72 -2.25
C LYS A 111 15.87 -9.99 -3.59
N ALA A 112 15.52 -8.70 -3.56
CA ALA A 112 15.38 -7.88 -4.76
C ALA A 112 15.70 -6.41 -4.49
N GLU A 113 16.04 -5.67 -5.56
CA GLU A 113 16.21 -4.21 -5.50
C GLU A 113 14.89 -3.52 -5.15
N ALA A 114 14.97 -2.39 -4.45
CA ALA A 114 13.84 -1.69 -3.86
C ALA A 114 12.83 -1.11 -4.85
N GLY A 115 13.21 -0.88 -6.10
CA GLY A 115 12.31 -0.43 -7.18
C GLY A 115 11.49 -1.56 -7.81
N THR A 116 11.83 -2.84 -7.54
CA THR A 116 11.03 -4.01 -7.97
C THR A 116 9.59 -3.85 -7.48
N THR A 117 8.61 -4.08 -8.36
CA THR A 117 7.19 -3.99 -7.98
C THR A 117 6.64 -5.33 -7.50
N LEU A 118 5.61 -5.30 -6.64
CA LEU A 118 4.87 -6.53 -6.28
C LEU A 118 4.27 -7.19 -7.53
N GLY A 119 3.85 -6.41 -8.53
CA GLY A 119 3.39 -6.94 -9.81
C GLY A 119 4.45 -7.75 -10.54
N GLN A 120 5.70 -7.30 -10.55
CA GLN A 120 6.83 -8.06 -11.11
C GLN A 120 7.06 -9.35 -10.31
N VAL A 121 7.09 -9.27 -8.98
CA VAL A 121 7.24 -10.45 -8.11
C VAL A 121 6.13 -11.47 -8.37
N ILE A 122 4.87 -11.03 -8.42
CA ILE A 122 3.72 -11.92 -8.68
C ILE A 122 3.84 -12.57 -10.06
N ASN A 123 4.16 -11.80 -11.11
CA ASN A 123 4.30 -12.34 -12.46
C ASN A 123 5.39 -13.41 -12.56
N ASP A 124 6.52 -13.19 -11.88
CA ASP A 124 7.68 -14.08 -11.96
C ASP A 124 7.55 -15.31 -11.05
N PHE A 125 6.89 -15.19 -9.87
CA PHE A 125 6.88 -16.25 -8.86
C PHE A 125 5.53 -16.96 -8.68
N LEU A 126 4.39 -16.35 -9.00
CA LEU A 126 3.09 -17.02 -8.90
C LEU A 126 3.02 -18.30 -9.78
N PRO A 127 3.53 -18.31 -11.05
CA PRO A 127 3.57 -19.55 -11.82
C PRO A 127 4.45 -20.65 -11.23
N GLN A 128 5.29 -20.31 -10.26
CA GLN A 128 6.19 -21.20 -9.54
C GLN A 128 5.60 -21.63 -8.18
N GLY A 129 4.38 -21.20 -7.87
CA GLY A 129 3.68 -21.55 -6.63
C GLY A 129 4.02 -20.65 -5.45
N TRP A 130 4.44 -19.38 -5.70
CA TRP A 130 4.78 -18.43 -4.64
C TRP A 130 4.03 -17.11 -4.81
N PHE A 131 3.62 -16.52 -3.69
CA PHE A 131 2.90 -15.26 -3.66
C PHE A 131 3.42 -14.36 -2.50
N PRO A 132 3.43 -13.02 -2.63
CA PRO A 132 3.78 -12.15 -1.49
C PRO A 132 2.82 -12.36 -0.32
N ALA A 133 3.35 -12.48 0.90
CA ALA A 133 2.54 -12.69 2.10
C ALA A 133 1.52 -11.55 2.33
N VAL A 134 1.91 -10.31 2.06
CA VAL A 134 1.06 -9.11 2.19
C VAL A 134 1.05 -8.33 0.90
N VAL A 135 -0.16 -8.00 0.40
CA VAL A 135 -0.35 -7.16 -0.80
C VAL A 135 -1.38 -6.06 -0.51
N PRO A 136 -1.13 -4.81 -0.94
CA PRO A 136 -2.10 -3.72 -0.82
C PRO A 136 -3.17 -3.79 -1.91
N GLY A 137 -3.98 -2.74 -2.08
CA GLY A 137 -5.03 -2.67 -3.11
C GLY A 137 -4.54 -2.52 -4.55
N THR A 138 -3.23 -2.44 -4.78
CA THR A 138 -2.59 -2.39 -6.11
C THR A 138 -1.27 -3.16 -6.11
N LYS A 139 -0.97 -3.86 -7.20
CA LYS A 139 0.32 -4.54 -7.40
C LYS A 139 1.44 -3.63 -7.91
N PHE A 140 1.11 -2.40 -8.30
CA PHE A 140 2.05 -1.42 -8.86
C PHE A 140 2.78 -0.59 -7.79
N VAL A 141 3.10 -1.18 -6.65
CA VAL A 141 3.92 -0.61 -5.58
C VAL A 141 5.32 -1.22 -5.61
N SER A 142 6.36 -0.42 -5.36
CA SER A 142 7.73 -0.90 -5.25
C SER A 142 8.02 -1.47 -3.87
N LEU A 143 8.97 -2.39 -3.76
CA LEU A 143 9.38 -3.00 -2.48
C LEU A 143 9.86 -1.95 -1.47
N GLY A 144 10.69 -0.98 -1.92
CA GLY A 144 11.11 0.14 -1.06
C GLY A 144 9.93 0.98 -0.56
N GLY A 145 8.92 1.19 -1.41
CA GLY A 145 7.66 1.84 -1.00
C GLY A 145 6.83 1.00 -0.05
N CYS A 146 6.82 -0.33 -0.22
CA CYS A 146 6.16 -1.26 0.72
C CYS A 146 6.79 -1.19 2.11
N VAL A 147 8.13 -1.13 2.18
CA VAL A 147 8.90 -0.94 3.43
C VAL A 147 8.61 0.43 4.03
N ALA A 148 8.78 1.50 3.25
CA ALA A 148 8.66 2.88 3.75
C ALA A 148 7.27 3.20 4.29
N ALA A 149 6.22 2.63 3.72
CA ALA A 149 4.84 2.85 4.14
C ALA A 149 4.30 1.74 5.07
N ASP A 150 5.08 0.69 5.32
CA ASP A 150 4.65 -0.53 5.99
C ASP A 150 3.25 -0.95 5.53
N ILE A 151 3.15 -1.27 4.22
CA ILE A 151 1.86 -1.51 3.59
C ILE A 151 1.14 -2.68 4.24
N HIS A 152 -0.17 -2.62 4.23
CA HIS A 152 -1.04 -3.66 4.77
C HIS A 152 -2.01 -4.21 3.74
N GLY A 153 -2.45 -5.45 3.93
CA GLY A 153 -3.38 -6.17 3.07
C GLY A 153 -4.76 -6.39 3.68
N LYS A 154 -5.50 -7.32 3.06
CA LYS A 154 -6.79 -7.85 3.53
C LYS A 154 -6.63 -8.90 4.63
N ASN A 155 -5.39 -9.32 4.89
CA ASN A 155 -4.97 -10.33 5.86
C ASN A 155 -4.28 -9.76 7.10
N HIS A 156 -4.33 -8.43 7.32
CA HIS A 156 -3.60 -7.82 8.44
C HIS A 156 -4.00 -8.40 9.80
N HIS A 157 -5.24 -8.80 9.98
CA HIS A 157 -5.74 -9.40 11.22
C HIS A 157 -5.07 -10.75 11.56
N ARG A 158 -4.40 -11.41 10.58
CA ARG A 158 -3.66 -12.67 10.75
C ARG A 158 -2.16 -12.51 10.54
N ASP A 159 -1.77 -11.85 9.45
CA ASP A 159 -0.37 -11.83 8.98
C ASP A 159 0.35 -10.50 9.29
N GLY A 160 -0.36 -9.50 9.83
CA GLY A 160 0.20 -8.18 10.09
C GLY A 160 0.47 -7.37 8.81
N ALA A 161 1.38 -6.40 8.91
CA ALA A 161 1.81 -5.55 7.82
C ALA A 161 3.03 -6.16 7.08
N PHE A 162 3.46 -5.51 6.00
CA PHE A 162 4.57 -5.97 5.17
C PHE A 162 5.87 -6.12 5.96
N GLY A 163 6.15 -5.21 6.91
CA GLY A 163 7.34 -5.22 7.76
C GLY A 163 7.52 -6.52 8.55
N ALA A 164 6.44 -7.20 8.95
CA ALA A 164 6.49 -8.49 9.64
C ALA A 164 7.12 -9.61 8.77
N HIS A 165 7.09 -9.45 7.45
CA HIS A 165 7.61 -10.41 6.47
C HIS A 165 8.96 -10.01 5.89
N VAL A 166 9.49 -8.83 6.24
CA VAL A 166 10.82 -8.36 5.82
C VAL A 166 11.89 -9.01 6.70
N LYS A 167 12.88 -9.64 6.08
CA LYS A 167 13.98 -10.31 6.76
C LYS A 167 15.21 -9.42 6.91
N GLU A 168 15.52 -8.65 5.88
CA GLU A 168 16.66 -7.74 5.83
C GLU A 168 16.38 -6.61 4.82
N ILE A 169 16.87 -5.42 5.11
CA ILE A 169 16.93 -4.31 4.14
C ILE A 169 18.36 -3.78 4.06
N GLU A 170 18.75 -3.29 2.88
CA GLU A 170 19.93 -2.45 2.72
C GLU A 170 19.47 -0.98 2.59
N VAL A 171 20.06 -0.12 3.43
CA VAL A 171 19.75 1.32 3.48
C VAL A 171 21.02 2.12 3.25
N VAL A 172 20.98 3.10 2.37
CA VAL A 172 22.05 4.10 2.19
C VAL A 172 21.69 5.32 3.04
N LEU A 173 22.58 5.66 3.96
CA LEU A 173 22.40 6.74 4.93
C LEU A 173 22.86 8.11 4.41
N ALA A 174 22.65 9.16 5.19
CA ALA A 174 23.02 10.53 4.83
C ALA A 174 24.53 10.72 4.63
N ASP A 175 25.35 9.98 5.36
CA ASP A 175 26.81 9.94 5.24
C ASP A 175 27.31 9.05 4.07
N ARG A 176 26.38 8.51 3.25
CA ARG A 176 26.60 7.58 2.15
C ARG A 176 27.03 6.17 2.57
N SER A 177 27.13 5.90 3.85
CA SER A 177 27.36 4.54 4.32
C SER A 177 26.18 3.62 3.95
N ARG A 178 26.49 2.36 3.66
CA ARG A 178 25.49 1.33 3.39
C ARG A 178 25.36 0.45 4.61
N ARG A 179 24.14 0.29 5.09
CA ARG A 179 23.85 -0.57 6.22
C ARG A 179 22.84 -1.64 5.86
N ARG A 180 23.16 -2.87 6.22
CA ARG A 180 22.22 -3.99 6.21
C ARG A 180 21.68 -4.15 7.62
N CYS A 181 20.37 -3.98 7.73
CA CYS A 181 19.66 -4.07 9.00
C CYS A 181 18.49 -5.06 8.92
N SER A 182 18.21 -5.70 10.05
CA SER A 182 17.18 -6.71 10.21
C SER A 182 16.63 -6.62 11.64
N PRO A 183 15.58 -7.38 12.01
CA PRO A 183 15.10 -7.44 13.39
C PRO A 183 16.17 -7.84 14.42
N GLN A 184 17.25 -8.54 13.99
CA GLN A 184 18.33 -9.01 14.87
C GLN A 184 19.62 -8.21 14.75
N LYS A 185 19.76 -7.40 13.68
CA LYS A 185 20.98 -6.62 13.41
C LYS A 185 20.61 -5.19 13.07
N ASP A 186 21.10 -4.23 13.85
CA ASP A 186 20.78 -2.80 13.72
C ASP A 186 19.25 -2.57 13.77
N ALA A 187 18.60 -3.23 14.75
CA ALA A 187 17.13 -3.31 14.85
C ALA A 187 16.48 -1.94 15.00
N GLU A 188 17.13 -0.99 15.68
CA GLU A 188 16.62 0.40 15.81
C GLU A 188 16.43 1.04 14.42
N LEU A 189 17.45 0.95 13.56
CA LEU A 189 17.36 1.48 12.19
C LEU A 189 16.35 0.71 11.36
N PHE A 190 16.31 -0.62 11.50
CA PHE A 190 15.35 -1.46 10.78
C PHE A 190 13.91 -1.02 11.06
N TRP A 191 13.52 -0.97 12.34
CA TRP A 191 12.16 -0.62 12.73
C TRP A 191 11.82 0.87 12.55
N ALA A 192 12.82 1.75 12.57
CA ALA A 192 12.63 3.15 12.18
C ALA A 192 12.41 3.33 10.67
N THR A 193 12.94 2.41 9.84
CA THR A 193 12.81 2.44 8.37
C THR A 193 11.47 1.82 7.92
N ILE A 194 11.03 0.74 8.59
CA ILE A 194 9.69 0.17 8.40
C ILE A 194 8.64 1.21 8.81
N GLY A 195 7.82 1.65 7.84
CA GLY A 195 6.81 2.70 8.06
C GLY A 195 7.39 4.12 8.18
N GLY A 196 8.73 4.31 8.13
CA GLY A 196 9.42 5.59 8.31
C GLY A 196 9.36 6.54 7.13
N MET A 197 8.48 6.30 6.16
CA MET A 197 8.18 7.14 4.99
C MET A 197 9.40 7.50 4.12
N GLY A 198 10.48 6.68 4.18
CA GLY A 198 11.73 6.92 3.43
C GLY A 198 12.62 8.00 4.03
N LEU A 199 12.35 8.43 5.27
CA LEU A 199 13.05 9.56 5.91
C LEU A 199 14.31 9.15 6.68
N THR A 200 14.61 7.86 6.82
CA THR A 200 15.83 7.32 7.47
C THR A 200 16.97 7.09 6.49
N GLY A 201 16.67 7.00 5.18
CA GLY A 201 17.65 6.69 4.15
C GLY A 201 17.01 6.15 2.87
N ILE A 202 17.85 5.84 1.88
CA ILE A 202 17.44 5.23 0.61
C ILE A 202 17.49 3.72 0.78
N VAL A 203 16.34 3.05 0.81
CA VAL A 203 16.28 1.59 0.74
C VAL A 203 16.68 1.15 -0.67
N THR A 204 17.69 0.30 -0.77
CA THR A 204 18.24 -0.18 -2.06
C THR A 204 17.93 -1.63 -2.34
N GLU A 205 17.91 -2.50 -1.33
CA GLU A 205 17.53 -3.91 -1.43
C GLU A 205 16.57 -4.29 -0.30
N VAL A 206 15.70 -5.25 -0.59
CA VAL A 206 14.75 -5.83 0.38
C VAL A 206 14.78 -7.35 0.26
N SER A 207 15.00 -8.03 1.37
CA SER A 207 14.80 -9.49 1.52
C SER A 207 13.50 -9.73 2.28
N PHE A 208 12.55 -10.45 1.69
CA PHE A 208 11.24 -10.66 2.29
C PHE A 208 10.64 -12.03 1.96
N GLN A 209 9.67 -12.45 2.77
CA GLN A 209 9.06 -13.76 2.70
C GLN A 209 7.96 -13.81 1.65
N LEU A 210 8.01 -14.81 0.76
CA LEU A 210 6.87 -15.27 -0.04
C LEU A 210 6.19 -16.46 0.65
N ILE A 211 4.90 -16.62 0.42
CA ILE A 211 4.12 -17.79 0.87
C ILE A 211 3.88 -18.77 -0.28
N PRO A 212 3.83 -20.09 -0.02
CA PRO A 212 3.49 -21.06 -1.03
C PRO A 212 1.99 -21.01 -1.34
N VAL A 213 1.66 -21.05 -2.64
CA VAL A 213 0.27 -21.14 -3.13
C VAL A 213 0.17 -22.18 -4.24
N GLU A 214 -0.93 -22.94 -4.24
CA GLU A 214 -1.14 -24.02 -5.21
C GLU A 214 -1.78 -23.52 -6.51
N THR A 215 -2.51 -22.39 -6.43
CA THR A 215 -3.22 -21.82 -7.58
C THR A 215 -3.20 -20.29 -7.52
N SER A 216 -3.52 -19.65 -8.67
CA SER A 216 -3.74 -18.19 -8.75
C SER A 216 -5.19 -17.78 -8.45
N TYR A 217 -6.00 -18.68 -7.93
CA TYR A 217 -7.40 -18.45 -7.64
C TYR A 217 -7.65 -18.41 -6.14
N LEU A 218 -8.77 -17.81 -5.76
CA LEU A 218 -9.27 -17.79 -4.38
C LEU A 218 -10.69 -18.35 -4.35
N VAL A 219 -11.01 -19.01 -3.26
CA VAL A 219 -12.40 -19.26 -2.86
C VAL A 219 -12.87 -18.01 -2.15
N VAL A 220 -13.92 -17.37 -2.63
CA VAL A 220 -14.44 -16.10 -2.11
C VAL A 220 -15.90 -16.26 -1.75
N GLN A 221 -16.32 -15.63 -0.66
CA GLN A 221 -17.72 -15.58 -0.24
C GLN A 221 -18.06 -14.14 0.19
N HIS A 222 -19.28 -13.69 -0.16
CA HIS A 222 -19.77 -12.38 0.26
C HIS A 222 -20.85 -12.53 1.33
N HIS A 223 -20.95 -11.51 2.18
CA HIS A 223 -22.04 -11.34 3.13
C HIS A 223 -22.59 -9.93 3.01
N GLN A 224 -23.91 -9.80 2.95
CA GLN A 224 -24.60 -8.53 2.87
C GLN A 224 -25.01 -8.08 4.26
N ALA A 225 -24.38 -7.02 4.78
CA ALA A 225 -24.72 -6.40 6.05
C ALA A 225 -25.70 -5.24 5.82
N LYS A 226 -26.81 -5.23 6.56
CA LYS A 226 -27.88 -4.22 6.42
C LYS A 226 -27.54 -2.87 7.05
N ASP A 227 -26.66 -2.86 8.04
CA ASP A 227 -26.26 -1.71 8.85
C ASP A 227 -24.87 -1.91 9.46
N LEU A 228 -24.44 -0.98 10.31
CA LEU A 228 -23.14 -1.03 10.98
C LEU A 228 -23.06 -2.16 12.01
N ASP A 229 -24.15 -2.44 12.73
CA ASP A 229 -24.20 -3.54 13.72
C ASP A 229 -23.91 -4.86 13.03
N ALA A 230 -24.64 -5.16 11.96
CA ALA A 230 -24.44 -6.36 11.16
C ALA A 230 -23.02 -6.44 10.55
N SER A 231 -22.44 -5.29 10.15
CA SER A 231 -21.08 -5.23 9.64
C SER A 231 -20.04 -5.59 10.72
N PHE A 232 -20.19 -5.06 11.93
CA PHE A 232 -19.27 -5.36 13.05
C PHE A 232 -19.47 -6.77 13.60
N GLU A 233 -20.71 -7.25 13.68
CA GLU A 233 -21.02 -8.63 14.07
C GLU A 233 -20.26 -9.62 13.19
N VAL A 234 -20.39 -9.50 11.87
CA VAL A 234 -19.72 -10.39 10.92
C VAL A 234 -18.19 -10.25 10.96
N LEU A 235 -17.65 -9.02 11.06
CA LEU A 235 -16.20 -8.82 11.14
C LEU A 235 -15.58 -9.31 12.44
N SER A 236 -16.38 -9.45 13.52
CA SER A 236 -15.94 -9.96 14.81
C SER A 236 -16.15 -11.47 14.94
N ASP A 237 -17.02 -12.06 14.12
CA ASP A 237 -17.36 -13.47 14.18
C ASP A 237 -16.17 -14.34 13.74
N LYS A 238 -15.70 -15.22 14.64
CA LYS A 238 -14.65 -16.20 14.35
C LYS A 238 -15.05 -17.20 13.25
N ALA A 239 -16.34 -17.47 13.06
CA ALA A 239 -16.82 -18.33 11.99
C ALA A 239 -16.71 -17.66 10.61
N TRP A 240 -16.69 -16.32 10.58
CA TRP A 240 -16.45 -15.52 9.37
C TRP A 240 -14.97 -15.18 9.17
N ASP A 241 -14.09 -15.50 10.13
CA ASP A 241 -12.67 -15.19 10.09
C ASP A 241 -11.94 -16.13 9.09
N ASP A 242 -11.59 -15.58 7.91
CA ASP A 242 -10.83 -16.28 6.88
C ASP A 242 -9.45 -15.60 6.68
N HIS A 243 -8.61 -16.15 5.81
CA HIS A 243 -7.26 -15.61 5.58
C HIS A 243 -7.29 -14.15 5.12
N TYR A 244 -8.26 -13.80 4.26
CA TYR A 244 -8.48 -12.45 3.76
C TYR A 244 -9.89 -11.97 4.07
N THR A 245 -10.02 -10.79 4.68
CA THR A 245 -11.32 -10.15 4.95
C THR A 245 -11.29 -8.68 4.56
N VAL A 246 -12.38 -8.20 3.98
CA VAL A 246 -12.57 -6.80 3.61
C VAL A 246 -14.05 -6.51 3.47
N ALA A 247 -14.49 -5.31 3.81
CA ALA A 247 -15.84 -4.83 3.54
C ALA A 247 -15.82 -3.60 2.62
N TRP A 248 -16.75 -3.56 1.69
CA TRP A 248 -17.20 -2.33 1.06
C TRP A 248 -18.35 -1.76 1.91
N ILE A 249 -18.29 -0.45 2.21
CA ILE A 249 -19.29 0.24 3.04
C ILE A 249 -19.94 1.35 2.23
N ASP A 250 -21.27 1.49 2.32
CA ASP A 250 -21.99 2.62 1.76
C ASP A 250 -21.93 3.84 2.71
N CYS A 251 -20.98 4.75 2.46
CA CYS A 251 -20.80 5.95 3.28
C CYS A 251 -21.89 7.02 3.08
N LEU A 252 -22.83 6.84 2.16
CA LEU A 252 -23.99 7.72 1.95
C LEU A 252 -25.26 7.22 2.61
N ALA A 253 -25.27 5.99 3.12
CA ALA A 253 -26.39 5.42 3.84
C ALA A 253 -26.63 6.18 5.17
N LYS A 254 -27.89 6.34 5.54
CA LYS A 254 -28.32 7.10 6.73
C LYS A 254 -29.36 6.32 7.54
N GLY A 255 -29.55 6.74 8.78
CA GLY A 255 -30.56 6.15 9.68
C GLY A 255 -30.33 4.67 9.91
N SER A 256 -31.37 3.85 9.77
CA SER A 256 -31.31 2.41 9.99
C SER A 256 -30.43 1.62 9.00
N SER A 257 -29.94 2.27 7.95
CA SER A 257 -29.01 1.66 6.98
C SER A 257 -27.58 2.19 7.11
N LEU A 258 -27.28 3.04 8.10
CA LEU A 258 -25.94 3.57 8.34
C LEU A 258 -24.94 2.41 8.42
N GLY A 259 -23.86 2.47 7.65
CA GLY A 259 -22.83 1.43 7.67
C GLY A 259 -23.21 0.13 6.99
N ARG A 260 -24.32 0.10 6.21
CA ARG A 260 -24.62 -1.07 5.36
C ARG A 260 -23.46 -1.35 4.41
N GLY A 261 -23.21 -2.63 4.12
CA GLY A 261 -22.07 -2.97 3.30
C GLY A 261 -22.10 -4.38 2.74
N VAL A 262 -21.06 -4.71 1.99
CA VAL A 262 -20.80 -6.07 1.51
C VAL A 262 -19.44 -6.50 2.02
N LEU A 263 -19.46 -7.48 2.91
CA LEU A 263 -18.27 -8.09 3.46
C LEU A 263 -17.83 -9.23 2.53
N MET A 264 -16.52 -9.38 2.35
CA MET A 264 -15.92 -10.38 1.51
C MET A 264 -14.84 -11.09 2.32
N ARG A 265 -14.90 -12.42 2.34
CA ARG A 265 -13.83 -13.25 2.86
C ARG A 265 -13.27 -14.15 1.78
N GLY A 266 -12.05 -14.63 1.94
CA GLY A 266 -11.48 -15.58 1.01
C GLY A 266 -10.13 -16.11 1.42
N HIS A 267 -9.74 -17.21 0.79
CA HIS A 267 -8.42 -17.84 0.93
C HIS A 267 -7.95 -18.39 -0.42
N HIS A 268 -6.65 -18.67 -0.54
CA HIS A 268 -6.12 -19.29 -1.74
C HIS A 268 -6.75 -20.67 -1.97
N SER A 269 -7.26 -20.90 -3.19
CA SER A 269 -7.87 -22.15 -3.56
C SER A 269 -6.83 -23.26 -3.78
N LYS A 270 -7.21 -24.49 -3.48
CA LYS A 270 -6.46 -25.69 -3.84
C LYS A 270 -6.91 -26.17 -5.24
N PRO A 271 -6.12 -27.01 -5.94
CA PRO A 271 -6.53 -27.56 -7.25
C PRO A 271 -7.87 -28.31 -7.19
N GLY A 272 -8.20 -28.90 -6.02
CA GLY A 272 -9.48 -29.60 -5.80
C GLY A 272 -10.71 -28.69 -5.82
N ASP A 273 -10.56 -27.42 -5.44
CA ASP A 273 -11.65 -26.44 -5.40
C ASP A 273 -12.00 -25.92 -6.81
N LEU A 274 -11.10 -26.12 -7.78
CA LEU A 274 -11.28 -25.60 -9.14
C LEU A 274 -12.21 -26.48 -9.98
N ALA A 275 -13.06 -25.87 -10.77
CA ALA A 275 -13.80 -26.53 -11.82
C ALA A 275 -12.85 -27.18 -12.85
N ASN A 276 -13.29 -28.24 -13.54
CA ASN A 276 -12.46 -29.02 -14.46
C ASN A 276 -11.76 -28.18 -15.55
N ASN A 277 -12.40 -27.15 -16.06
CA ASN A 277 -11.83 -26.25 -17.07
C ASN A 277 -10.69 -25.36 -16.52
N LEU A 278 -10.61 -25.16 -15.20
CA LEU A 278 -9.55 -24.37 -14.52
C LEU A 278 -8.43 -25.25 -13.97
N ARG A 279 -8.70 -26.53 -13.64
CA ARG A 279 -7.69 -27.47 -13.13
C ARG A 279 -6.49 -27.64 -14.04
N GLY A 280 -6.70 -27.60 -15.36
CA GLY A 280 -5.62 -27.65 -16.36
C GLY A 280 -4.81 -26.35 -16.49
N ARG A 281 -5.26 -25.27 -15.82
CA ARG A 281 -4.61 -23.95 -15.83
C ARG A 281 -4.65 -23.31 -14.45
N PRO A 282 -3.98 -23.91 -13.44
CA PRO A 282 -4.04 -23.44 -12.05
C PRO A 282 -3.44 -22.05 -11.87
N TYR A 283 -2.64 -21.58 -12.83
CA TYR A 283 -2.06 -20.24 -12.83
C TYR A 283 -2.55 -19.45 -14.05
N SER A 284 -3.41 -18.47 -13.80
CA SER A 284 -3.89 -17.54 -14.84
C SER A 284 -2.80 -16.51 -15.17
N LYS A 285 -2.75 -16.09 -16.43
CA LYS A 285 -1.93 -14.93 -16.83
C LYS A 285 -2.59 -13.64 -16.33
N SER A 286 -1.75 -12.64 -16.04
CA SER A 286 -2.21 -11.29 -15.70
C SER A 286 -3.12 -10.73 -16.81
N GLY A 287 -4.25 -10.16 -16.42
CA GLY A 287 -5.21 -9.56 -17.35
C GLY A 287 -4.64 -8.32 -18.05
N ARG A 288 -5.16 -8.00 -19.24
CA ARG A 288 -4.77 -6.79 -19.96
C ARG A 288 -5.40 -5.56 -19.31
N GLN A 289 -4.56 -4.59 -18.93
CA GLN A 289 -5.00 -3.31 -18.38
C GLN A 289 -5.60 -2.43 -19.49
N ARG A 290 -6.74 -1.77 -19.20
CA ARG A 290 -7.34 -0.76 -20.07
C ARG A 290 -7.08 0.62 -19.49
N ASN A 291 -6.37 1.48 -20.22
CA ASN A 291 -6.01 2.81 -19.73
C ASN A 291 -7.12 3.83 -20.00
N LEU A 292 -7.42 4.65 -18.99
CA LEU A 292 -8.23 5.86 -19.19
C LEU A 292 -7.35 6.94 -19.83
N GLY A 293 -7.74 7.37 -21.04
CA GLY A 293 -7.00 8.36 -21.83
C GLY A 293 -7.30 9.82 -21.49
N PHE A 294 -8.37 10.13 -20.76
CA PHE A 294 -8.84 11.48 -20.46
C PHE A 294 -9.29 11.65 -19.01
N ASP A 295 -9.34 12.88 -18.56
CA ASP A 295 -9.85 13.25 -17.23
C ASP A 295 -11.37 13.41 -17.29
N PHE A 296 -12.08 12.76 -16.37
CA PHE A 296 -13.55 12.89 -16.31
C PHE A 296 -13.92 14.31 -15.82
N PRO A 297 -15.05 14.85 -16.34
CA PRO A 297 -15.60 16.09 -15.81
C PRO A 297 -16.01 15.93 -14.33
N SER A 298 -15.81 16.98 -13.52
CA SER A 298 -16.06 16.94 -12.07
C SER A 298 -17.51 16.63 -11.68
N TRP A 299 -18.48 16.90 -12.59
CA TRP A 299 -19.90 16.61 -12.34
C TRP A 299 -20.27 15.13 -12.45
N THR A 300 -19.39 14.27 -13.00
CA THR A 300 -19.68 12.82 -13.15
C THR A 300 -19.76 12.08 -11.81
N LEU A 301 -19.04 12.54 -10.80
CA LEU A 301 -19.06 12.00 -9.44
C LEU A 301 -20.04 12.78 -8.54
N ASN A 302 -21.29 12.95 -9.00
CA ASN A 302 -22.32 13.60 -8.20
C ASN A 302 -22.98 12.61 -7.21
N SER A 303 -23.62 13.15 -6.15
CA SER A 303 -24.20 12.36 -5.07
C SER A 303 -25.35 11.43 -5.52
N LEU A 304 -26.11 11.81 -6.56
CA LEU A 304 -27.19 10.98 -7.08
C LEU A 304 -26.66 9.76 -7.84
N GLY A 305 -25.68 9.97 -8.73
CA GLY A 305 -25.02 8.89 -9.45
C GLY A 305 -24.34 7.92 -8.49
N MET A 306 -23.69 8.46 -7.45
CA MET A 306 -23.04 7.64 -6.42
C MET A 306 -24.04 6.82 -5.59
N LYS A 307 -25.19 7.39 -5.22
CA LYS A 307 -26.25 6.64 -4.54
C LYS A 307 -26.79 5.50 -5.39
N ALA A 308 -27.04 5.76 -6.68
CA ALA A 308 -27.50 4.72 -7.61
C ALA A 308 -26.48 3.61 -7.79
N PHE A 309 -25.19 3.97 -7.92
CA PHE A 309 -24.08 3.00 -7.98
C PHE A 309 -23.99 2.18 -6.70
N ASN A 310 -24.02 2.81 -5.53
CA ASN A 310 -23.93 2.13 -4.23
C ASN A 310 -25.08 1.14 -4.04
N GLU A 311 -26.31 1.54 -4.38
CA GLU A 311 -27.49 0.66 -4.30
C GLU A 311 -27.34 -0.54 -5.25
N LEU A 312 -26.91 -0.31 -6.49
CA LEU A 312 -26.71 -1.39 -7.46
C LEU A 312 -25.60 -2.35 -7.01
N TYR A 313 -24.46 -1.80 -6.54
CA TYR A 313 -23.34 -2.59 -6.04
C TYR A 313 -23.74 -3.43 -4.82
N TYR A 314 -24.42 -2.82 -3.85
CA TYR A 314 -24.92 -3.49 -2.66
C TYR A 314 -25.81 -4.68 -3.00
N ARG A 315 -26.79 -4.49 -3.93
CA ARG A 315 -27.69 -5.58 -4.37
C ARG A 315 -26.98 -6.66 -5.16
N LEU A 316 -26.13 -6.29 -6.12
CA LEU A 316 -25.47 -7.26 -6.99
C LEU A 316 -24.42 -8.08 -6.25
N GLN A 317 -23.59 -7.44 -5.44
CA GLN A 317 -22.54 -8.16 -4.71
C GLN A 317 -23.10 -8.91 -3.50
N GLY A 318 -24.13 -8.39 -2.85
CA GLY A 318 -24.83 -9.07 -1.75
C GLY A 318 -25.52 -10.39 -2.13
N ARG A 319 -25.77 -10.63 -3.44
CA ARG A 319 -26.31 -11.92 -3.93
C ARG A 319 -25.28 -13.05 -3.93
N ARG A 320 -23.99 -12.76 -3.85
CA ARG A 320 -22.90 -13.76 -3.92
C ARG A 320 -22.60 -14.40 -2.56
N GLN A 321 -23.63 -14.86 -1.87
CA GLN A 321 -23.51 -15.43 -0.53
C GLN A 321 -22.92 -16.85 -0.54
N GLN A 322 -23.03 -17.58 -1.67
CA GLN A 322 -22.39 -18.90 -1.83
C GLN A 322 -20.91 -18.72 -2.22
N PRO A 323 -20.00 -19.60 -1.76
CA PRO A 323 -18.62 -19.58 -2.18
C PRO A 323 -18.48 -19.68 -3.73
N PHE A 324 -17.56 -18.89 -4.29
CA PHE A 324 -17.25 -18.89 -5.72
C PHE A 324 -15.74 -18.71 -5.95
N ILE A 325 -15.27 -19.14 -7.12
CA ILE A 325 -13.86 -19.00 -7.52
C ILE A 325 -13.64 -17.66 -8.17
N ALA A 326 -12.67 -16.90 -7.66
CA ALA A 326 -12.21 -15.62 -8.20
C ALA A 326 -10.72 -15.68 -8.54
N GLY A 327 -10.30 -15.00 -9.61
CA GLY A 327 -8.87 -14.81 -9.88
C GLY A 327 -8.25 -13.81 -8.89
N TYR A 328 -6.97 -14.00 -8.57
CA TYR A 328 -6.25 -13.16 -7.61
C TYR A 328 -6.32 -11.66 -7.95
N GLU A 329 -6.26 -11.28 -9.23
CA GLU A 329 -6.32 -9.87 -9.64
C GLU A 329 -7.65 -9.22 -9.28
N SER A 330 -8.76 -9.89 -9.58
CA SER A 330 -10.10 -9.37 -9.28
C SER A 330 -10.38 -9.27 -7.78
N PHE A 331 -9.75 -10.13 -6.99
CA PHE A 331 -9.91 -10.11 -5.54
C PHE A 331 -8.98 -9.10 -4.87
N PHE A 332 -7.67 -9.12 -5.16
CA PHE A 332 -6.70 -8.25 -4.48
C PHE A 332 -6.64 -6.84 -5.12
N PHE A 333 -6.71 -6.75 -6.44
CA PHE A 333 -6.40 -5.55 -7.23
C PHE A 333 -7.53 -5.15 -8.19
N PRO A 334 -8.79 -5.00 -7.72
CA PRO A 334 -9.94 -4.81 -8.62
C PRO A 334 -9.81 -3.57 -9.51
N LEU A 335 -9.16 -2.50 -9.03
CA LEU A 335 -8.96 -1.26 -9.80
C LEU A 335 -7.76 -1.32 -10.75
N ASP A 336 -6.84 -2.26 -10.59
CA ASP A 336 -5.65 -2.36 -11.46
C ASP A 336 -5.99 -2.79 -12.90
N SER A 337 -7.19 -3.33 -13.14
CA SER A 337 -7.70 -3.60 -14.48
C SER A 337 -7.92 -2.32 -15.32
N ILE A 338 -8.07 -1.18 -14.64
CA ILE A 338 -8.25 0.14 -15.24
C ILE A 338 -7.00 0.97 -14.98
N GLY A 339 -6.15 1.13 -16.00
CA GLY A 339 -4.97 1.99 -15.90
C GLY A 339 -5.38 3.45 -15.79
N ASN A 340 -4.64 4.20 -14.96
CA ASN A 340 -4.92 5.61 -14.68
C ASN A 340 -6.35 5.89 -14.19
N TRP A 341 -6.94 4.94 -13.43
CA TRP A 341 -8.30 5.11 -12.91
C TRP A 341 -8.47 6.37 -12.04
N ASN A 342 -7.38 6.91 -11.48
CA ASN A 342 -7.36 8.19 -10.75
C ASN A 342 -7.86 9.38 -11.59
N ARG A 343 -7.90 9.27 -12.94
CA ARG A 343 -8.44 10.28 -13.85
C ARG A 343 -9.97 10.40 -13.80
N ILE A 344 -10.65 9.44 -13.18
CA ILE A 344 -12.11 9.52 -12.89
C ILE A 344 -12.41 10.73 -11.99
N TYR A 345 -11.47 11.12 -11.11
CA TYR A 345 -11.61 12.27 -10.22
C TYR A 345 -11.29 13.62 -10.88
N GLY A 346 -11.04 13.64 -12.19
CA GLY A 346 -10.78 14.85 -12.96
C GLY A 346 -9.41 15.46 -12.74
N LYS A 347 -9.24 16.70 -13.24
CA LYS A 347 -7.94 17.40 -13.23
C LYS A 347 -7.46 17.79 -11.82
N ARG A 348 -8.38 18.11 -10.89
CA ARG A 348 -8.05 18.53 -9.52
C ARG A 348 -7.58 17.36 -8.65
N GLY A 349 -7.85 16.12 -9.09
CA GLY A 349 -7.49 14.93 -8.35
C GLY A 349 -8.39 14.67 -7.13
N PHE A 350 -7.89 13.88 -6.20
CA PHE A 350 -8.59 13.48 -4.99
C PHE A 350 -7.61 13.22 -3.86
N VAL A 351 -8.09 13.22 -2.64
CA VAL A 351 -7.38 12.73 -1.47
C VAL A 351 -7.99 11.40 -1.03
N GLN A 352 -7.15 10.48 -0.60
CA GLN A 352 -7.63 9.28 0.06
C GLN A 352 -7.50 9.49 1.56
N TYR A 353 -8.62 9.53 2.26
CA TYR A 353 -8.65 9.57 3.72
C TYR A 353 -8.64 8.14 4.24
N GLN A 354 -7.64 7.78 5.02
CA GLN A 354 -7.59 6.46 5.66
C GLN A 354 -7.22 6.62 7.13
N CYS A 355 -8.09 6.16 8.02
CA CYS A 355 -7.86 6.12 9.45
C CYS A 355 -8.00 4.72 10.02
N VAL A 356 -7.48 4.51 11.22
CA VAL A 356 -7.71 3.30 12.03
C VAL A 356 -8.16 3.73 13.42
N LEU A 357 -9.12 3.00 13.97
CA LEU A 357 -9.66 3.17 15.31
C LEU A 357 -9.33 1.93 16.16
N PRO A 358 -8.86 2.09 17.40
CA PRO A 358 -8.61 0.96 18.31
C PRO A 358 -9.85 0.09 18.50
N ALA A 359 -9.69 -1.21 18.64
CA ALA A 359 -10.79 -2.18 18.70
C ALA A 359 -11.87 -1.82 19.73
N ALA A 360 -11.46 -1.33 20.92
CA ALA A 360 -12.38 -0.98 22.01
C ALA A 360 -13.33 0.19 21.67
N GLU A 361 -12.86 1.15 20.86
CA GLU A 361 -13.61 2.37 20.52
C GLU A 361 -14.09 2.37 19.05
N ALA A 362 -13.75 1.33 18.28
CA ALA A 362 -13.94 1.32 16.83
C ALA A 362 -15.41 1.46 16.41
N TYR A 363 -16.34 0.80 17.11
CA TYR A 363 -17.76 0.89 16.76
C TYR A 363 -18.28 2.32 16.88
N LYS A 364 -18.09 2.96 18.04
CA LYS A 364 -18.55 4.33 18.30
C LYS A 364 -17.87 5.35 17.38
N GLY A 365 -16.55 5.23 17.22
CA GLY A 365 -15.80 6.11 16.35
C GLY A 365 -16.19 5.93 14.88
N MET A 366 -16.47 4.71 14.43
CA MET A 366 -16.92 4.43 13.06
C MET A 366 -18.31 4.99 12.81
N GLN A 367 -19.23 4.86 13.78
CA GLN A 367 -20.55 5.46 13.72
C GLN A 367 -20.45 6.98 13.57
N ALA A 368 -19.65 7.65 14.42
CA ALA A 368 -19.45 9.11 14.36
C ALA A 368 -18.87 9.57 13.01
N LEU A 369 -17.89 8.84 12.46
CA LEU A 369 -17.31 9.12 11.15
C LEU A 369 -18.34 8.99 10.02
N LEU A 370 -19.13 7.90 10.02
CA LEU A 370 -20.14 7.65 8.98
C LEU A 370 -21.29 8.66 9.07
N GLU A 371 -21.71 9.05 10.27
CA GLU A 371 -22.72 10.10 10.50
C GLU A 371 -22.21 11.45 9.97
N ALA A 372 -20.96 11.83 10.25
CA ALA A 372 -20.35 13.06 9.74
C ALA A 372 -20.28 13.07 8.20
N LEU A 373 -19.87 11.96 7.58
CA LEU A 373 -19.85 11.80 6.13
C LEU A 373 -21.25 11.92 5.50
N ALA A 374 -22.20 11.21 6.08
CA ALA A 374 -23.58 11.20 5.62
C ALA A 374 -24.27 12.56 5.78
N ALA A 375 -24.02 13.27 6.89
CA ALA A 375 -24.54 14.63 7.13
C ALA A 375 -23.97 15.63 6.13
N ALA A 376 -22.65 15.57 5.85
CA ALA A 376 -21.99 16.43 4.89
C ALA A 376 -22.32 16.09 3.42
N GLY A 377 -23.02 14.97 3.16
CA GLY A 377 -23.33 14.52 1.81
C GLY A 377 -22.10 14.19 0.97
N ARG A 378 -20.94 13.94 1.60
CA ARG A 378 -19.69 13.61 0.93
C ARG A 378 -19.65 12.13 0.61
N SER A 379 -19.61 11.85 -0.68
CA SER A 379 -19.61 10.49 -1.19
C SER A 379 -18.19 10.04 -1.52
N SER A 380 -17.92 8.77 -1.26
CA SER A 380 -16.71 8.10 -1.74
C SER A 380 -17.11 7.00 -2.73
N PHE A 381 -16.43 6.97 -3.88
CA PHE A 381 -16.57 5.87 -4.85
C PHE A 381 -15.97 4.57 -4.30
N LEU A 382 -14.86 4.69 -3.57
CA LEU A 382 -14.19 3.59 -2.90
C LEU A 382 -14.26 3.81 -1.40
N SER A 383 -15.07 3.02 -0.72
CA SER A 383 -15.20 3.04 0.74
C SER A 383 -14.93 1.63 1.26
N VAL A 384 -13.86 1.48 2.02
CA VAL A 384 -13.36 0.16 2.44
C VAL A 384 -13.18 0.13 3.95
N LEU A 385 -13.78 -0.89 4.58
CA LEU A 385 -13.58 -1.20 5.99
C LEU A 385 -12.82 -2.52 6.12
N LYS A 386 -11.83 -2.57 7.02
CA LYS A 386 -11.07 -3.79 7.33
C LYS A 386 -10.81 -3.90 8.83
N ARG A 387 -10.74 -5.13 9.31
CA ARG A 387 -10.22 -5.43 10.64
C ARG A 387 -8.70 -5.55 10.58
N PHE A 388 -8.00 -4.98 11.55
CA PHE A 388 -6.58 -5.16 11.78
C PHE A 388 -6.33 -6.00 13.04
N GLY A 389 -5.29 -6.81 13.01
CA GLY A 389 -4.71 -7.47 14.16
C GLY A 389 -3.71 -6.59 14.90
N PRO A 390 -2.86 -7.18 15.75
CA PRO A 390 -1.88 -6.46 16.55
C PRO A 390 -1.00 -5.51 15.72
N ALA A 391 -0.56 -4.42 16.36
CA ALA A 391 0.39 -3.49 15.76
C ALA A 391 1.74 -4.18 15.50
N GLY A 392 2.42 -3.77 14.43
CA GLY A 392 3.80 -4.15 14.18
C GLY A 392 4.79 -3.29 14.98
N GLU A 393 6.08 -3.62 14.84
CA GLU A 393 7.19 -2.98 15.56
C GLU A 393 7.63 -1.64 14.94
N GLY A 394 7.23 -1.34 13.70
CA GLY A 394 7.60 -0.10 13.01
C GLY A 394 7.10 1.13 13.76
N LEU A 395 8.01 2.08 14.05
CA LEU A 395 7.76 3.20 14.99
C LEU A 395 6.68 4.16 14.48
N LEU A 396 6.60 4.38 13.17
CA LEU A 396 5.57 5.20 12.51
C LEU A 396 4.61 4.36 11.66
N SER A 397 4.59 3.03 11.85
CA SER A 397 3.64 2.16 11.16
C SER A 397 2.20 2.51 11.51
N PHE A 398 1.37 2.54 10.46
CA PHE A 398 -0.02 2.96 10.59
C PHE A 398 -0.93 1.97 11.32
N PRO A 399 -0.84 0.62 11.09
CA PRO A 399 -1.80 -0.30 11.68
C PRO A 399 -1.68 -0.39 13.20
N ILE A 400 -2.83 -0.40 13.85
CA ILE A 400 -3.01 -0.81 15.26
C ILE A 400 -4.17 -1.80 15.30
N GLU A 401 -4.26 -2.61 16.35
CA GLU A 401 -5.38 -3.52 16.51
C GLU A 401 -6.70 -2.79 16.55
N GLY A 402 -7.59 -3.08 15.60
CA GLY A 402 -8.85 -2.37 15.45
C GLY A 402 -9.43 -2.41 14.05
N TYR A 403 -10.06 -1.31 13.63
CA TYR A 403 -10.75 -1.23 12.34
C TYR A 403 -10.33 0.02 11.57
N THR A 404 -10.02 -0.17 10.28
CA THR A 404 -9.58 0.90 9.37
C THR A 404 -10.65 1.21 8.35
N LEU A 405 -10.95 2.51 8.18
CA LEU A 405 -11.82 3.04 7.12
C LEU A 405 -10.98 3.77 6.09
N THR A 406 -11.24 3.51 4.82
CA THR A 406 -10.58 4.18 3.68
C THR A 406 -11.63 4.80 2.77
N LEU A 407 -11.45 6.07 2.38
CA LEU A 407 -12.39 6.87 1.60
C LEU A 407 -11.63 7.66 0.52
N ASP A 408 -12.12 7.65 -0.71
CA ASP A 408 -11.62 8.50 -1.78
C ASP A 408 -12.52 9.73 -1.94
N LEU A 409 -11.97 10.92 -1.71
CA LEU A 409 -12.73 12.18 -1.71
C LEU A 409 -12.17 13.13 -2.78
N PRO A 410 -12.97 13.53 -3.79
CA PRO A 410 -12.53 14.45 -4.83
C PRO A 410 -12.14 15.81 -4.24
N VAL A 411 -11.05 16.41 -4.73
CA VAL A 411 -10.70 17.80 -4.41
C VAL A 411 -11.60 18.72 -5.24
N SER A 412 -12.84 18.88 -4.77
CA SER A 412 -13.92 19.55 -5.53
C SER A 412 -14.20 20.96 -5.04
N ASP A 413 -14.04 21.23 -3.74
CA ASP A 413 -14.43 22.49 -3.10
C ASP A 413 -13.50 22.83 -1.91
N PRO A 414 -13.47 24.11 -1.48
CA PRO A 414 -12.64 24.58 -0.35
C PRO A 414 -13.01 23.94 1.00
N GLU A 415 -14.27 23.51 1.18
CA GLU A 415 -14.75 22.93 2.44
C GLU A 415 -14.26 21.50 2.68
N LEU A 416 -13.59 20.88 1.71
CA LEU A 416 -13.08 19.51 1.85
C LEU A 416 -12.07 19.42 2.99
N PHE A 417 -11.07 20.31 3.03
CA PHE A 417 -10.00 20.21 4.02
C PHE A 417 -10.48 20.52 5.44
N PRO A 418 -11.25 21.58 5.71
CA PRO A 418 -11.89 21.79 7.00
C PRO A 418 -12.78 20.62 7.43
N PHE A 419 -13.45 19.94 6.50
CA PHE A 419 -14.21 18.74 6.79
C PHE A 419 -13.31 17.60 7.23
N LEU A 420 -12.19 17.38 6.56
CA LEU A 420 -11.22 16.34 6.93
C LEU A 420 -10.57 16.62 8.29
N ASP A 421 -10.35 17.89 8.65
CA ASP A 421 -9.85 18.28 9.98
C ASP A 421 -10.85 17.89 11.08
N ARG A 422 -12.17 18.02 10.80
CA ARG A 422 -13.21 17.52 11.72
C ARG A 422 -13.18 15.99 11.84
N LEU A 423 -12.95 15.26 10.75
CA LEU A 423 -12.78 13.80 10.81
C LEU A 423 -11.56 13.41 11.63
N ASP A 424 -10.44 14.15 11.50
CA ASP A 424 -9.24 13.90 12.32
C ASP A 424 -9.51 14.11 13.81
N ALA A 425 -10.26 15.15 14.17
CA ALA A 425 -10.64 15.38 15.55
C ALA A 425 -11.49 14.22 16.10
N ILE A 426 -12.42 13.68 15.30
CA ILE A 426 -13.18 12.48 15.66
C ILE A 426 -12.22 11.30 15.84
N VAL A 427 -11.35 11.02 14.87
CA VAL A 427 -10.41 9.90 14.95
C VAL A 427 -9.52 10.01 16.18
N LEU A 428 -8.99 11.20 16.46
CA LEU A 428 -8.13 11.45 17.62
C LEU A 428 -8.89 11.26 18.93
N SER A 429 -10.14 11.71 19.03
CA SER A 429 -10.97 11.56 20.25
C SER A 429 -11.26 10.11 20.63
N TYR A 430 -11.21 9.20 19.65
CA TYR A 430 -11.31 7.75 19.85
C TYR A 430 -9.94 7.03 19.86
N GLY A 431 -8.82 7.77 20.01
CA GLY A 431 -7.46 7.19 20.08
C GLY A 431 -6.96 6.59 18.78
N GLY A 432 -7.53 6.98 17.66
CA GLY A 432 -7.15 6.50 16.33
C GLY A 432 -6.04 7.32 15.70
N ARG A 433 -5.68 6.96 14.46
CA ARG A 433 -4.67 7.67 13.65
C ARG A 433 -4.98 7.64 12.16
N VAL A 434 -4.39 8.59 11.42
CA VAL A 434 -4.46 8.69 9.96
C VAL A 434 -3.22 8.07 9.33
N TYR A 435 -3.38 7.45 8.17
CA TYR A 435 -2.29 6.78 7.45
C TYR A 435 -1.45 7.76 6.62
N LEU A 436 -0.18 7.93 6.97
CA LEU A 436 0.73 8.91 6.34
C LEU A 436 0.90 8.70 4.83
N ALA A 437 0.89 7.45 4.33
CA ALA A 437 0.98 7.18 2.89
C ALA A 437 -0.26 7.63 2.09
N LYS A 438 -1.33 8.03 2.77
CA LYS A 438 -2.59 8.52 2.19
C LYS A 438 -2.81 10.00 2.45
N ASP A 439 -2.08 10.53 3.42
CA ASP A 439 -2.23 11.90 3.88
C ASP A 439 -1.64 12.92 2.88
N ALA A 440 -2.30 14.08 2.80
CA ALA A 440 -1.87 15.23 2.01
C ALA A 440 -2.06 16.56 2.77
N ARG A 441 -2.48 16.54 4.07
CA ARG A 441 -2.90 17.77 4.77
C ARG A 441 -2.89 17.71 6.30
N LEU A 442 -2.68 16.55 6.95
CA LEU A 442 -2.67 16.39 8.40
C LEU A 442 -1.77 17.44 9.07
N SER A 443 -2.25 18.09 10.12
CA SER A 443 -1.46 19.08 10.86
C SER A 443 -0.33 18.42 11.68
N ALA A 444 0.74 19.17 11.93
CA ALA A 444 1.85 18.69 12.79
C ALA A 444 1.40 18.36 14.21
N GLU A 445 0.45 19.14 14.75
CA GLU A 445 -0.10 18.93 16.09
C GLU A 445 -0.88 17.61 16.16
N THR A 446 -1.82 17.42 15.23
CA THR A 446 -2.63 16.20 15.16
C THR A 446 -1.75 14.96 14.91
N PHE A 447 -0.75 15.08 14.03
CA PHE A 447 0.22 14.01 13.80
C PHE A 447 0.95 13.59 15.07
N ARG A 448 1.48 14.55 15.85
CA ARG A 448 2.15 14.27 17.13
C ARG A 448 1.24 13.55 18.12
N ALA A 449 -0.01 13.97 18.20
CA ALA A 449 -1.01 13.34 19.08
C ALA A 449 -1.35 11.90 18.65
N MET A 450 -1.37 11.62 17.33
CA MET A 450 -1.73 10.31 16.76
C MET A 450 -0.59 9.29 16.78
N TYR A 451 0.69 9.72 16.87
CA TYR A 451 1.86 8.84 16.74
C TYR A 451 2.74 8.89 18.00
N PRO A 452 2.40 8.15 19.06
CA PRO A 452 3.06 8.26 20.38
C PRO A 452 4.54 7.84 20.38
N ARG A 453 4.99 7.05 19.38
CA ARG A 453 6.42 6.65 19.26
C ARG A 453 7.23 7.62 18.40
N LEU A 454 6.70 8.79 18.05
CA LEU A 454 7.38 9.79 17.23
C LEU A 454 8.71 10.24 17.83
N GLU A 455 8.75 10.51 19.15
CA GLU A 455 9.98 10.99 19.80
C GLU A 455 11.10 9.92 19.79
N GLU A 456 10.74 8.64 19.91
CA GLU A 456 11.67 7.53 19.75
C GLU A 456 12.20 7.48 18.32
N TRP A 457 11.34 7.63 17.33
CA TRP A 457 11.71 7.66 15.92
C TRP A 457 12.63 8.86 15.61
N LEU A 458 12.33 10.06 16.11
CA LEU A 458 13.11 11.28 15.90
C LEU A 458 14.53 11.14 16.45
N ARG A 459 14.73 10.46 17.59
CA ARG A 459 16.07 10.17 18.14
C ARG A 459 16.90 9.30 17.19
N ILE A 460 16.29 8.29 16.57
CA ILE A 460 16.97 7.43 15.60
C ILE A 460 17.27 8.21 14.33
N LYS A 461 16.30 8.96 13.81
CA LYS A 461 16.47 9.84 12.66
C LYS A 461 17.64 10.79 12.84
N ALA A 462 17.76 11.45 14.01
CA ALA A 462 18.85 12.37 14.31
C ALA A 462 20.23 11.70 14.35
N LYS A 463 20.32 10.39 14.72
CA LYS A 463 21.59 9.63 14.69
C LYS A 463 22.02 9.33 13.24
N VAL A 464 21.09 9.00 12.35
CA VAL A 464 21.41 8.52 10.99
C VAL A 464 21.35 9.61 9.92
N ASP A 465 20.70 10.73 10.24
CA ASP A 465 20.57 11.89 9.36
C ASP A 465 20.50 13.20 10.16
N PRO A 466 21.59 13.59 10.81
CA PRO A 466 21.63 14.76 11.71
C PRO A 466 21.36 16.09 11.00
N GLU A 467 21.60 16.15 9.68
CA GLU A 467 21.40 17.34 8.86
C GLU A 467 19.99 17.38 8.20
N ASN A 468 19.12 16.39 8.48
CA ASN A 468 17.82 16.23 7.84
C ASN A 468 17.91 16.28 6.29
N ARG A 469 18.86 15.56 5.72
CA ARG A 469 19.06 15.45 4.28
C ARG A 469 17.92 14.67 3.62
N PHE A 470 17.38 13.63 4.29
CA PHE A 470 16.20 12.93 3.86
C PHE A 470 14.96 13.66 4.37
N ALA A 471 14.28 14.34 3.47
CA ALA A 471 13.10 15.16 3.74
C ALA A 471 12.07 14.99 2.61
N SER A 472 10.81 15.22 2.90
CA SER A 472 9.72 15.30 1.93
C SER A 472 8.80 16.47 2.29
N ASP A 473 7.89 16.83 1.40
CA ASP A 473 6.92 17.88 1.68
C ASP A 473 6.00 17.48 2.84
N LEU A 474 5.62 16.17 2.93
CA LEU A 474 4.97 15.60 4.10
C LEU A 474 5.79 15.83 5.38
N ALA A 475 7.10 15.52 5.35
CA ALA A 475 7.95 15.67 6.54
C ALA A 475 8.08 17.13 6.98
N ARG A 476 8.18 18.06 6.03
CA ARG A 476 8.19 19.51 6.31
C ARG A 476 6.88 19.96 6.95
N ARG A 477 5.74 19.60 6.35
CA ARG A 477 4.39 19.92 6.85
C ARG A 477 4.14 19.36 8.25
N LEU A 478 4.59 18.14 8.53
CA LEU A 478 4.42 17.49 9.83
C LEU A 478 5.47 17.92 10.88
N GLY A 479 6.40 18.79 10.54
CA GLY A 479 7.44 19.26 11.44
C GLY A 479 8.49 18.20 11.82
N ILE A 480 8.66 17.16 10.97
CA ILE A 480 9.67 16.10 11.16
C ILE A 480 11.06 16.57 10.69
N ALA A 481 11.12 17.31 9.60
CA ALA A 481 12.37 17.76 8.98
C ALA A 481 12.45 19.29 9.00
N VAL A 482 12.41 19.87 10.19
CA VAL A 482 12.66 21.31 10.37
C VAL A 482 14.16 21.52 10.39
N GLY A 483 14.73 22.22 9.40
CA GLY A 483 16.11 22.67 9.44
C GLY A 483 16.33 23.56 10.67
N LYS A 484 17.50 23.43 11.32
CA LYS A 484 17.96 24.53 12.19
C LYS A 484 17.96 25.80 11.32
N GLN A 485 17.11 26.77 11.69
CA GLN A 485 17.17 28.13 11.16
C GLN A 485 18.52 28.73 11.46
#